data_d1f83d85c2387d95c3fd7d40d22b4003
#
_entry.id   d1f83d85c2387d95c3fd7d40d22b4003
#
_cell.length_a   1.000
_cell.length_b   1.000
_cell.length_c   1.000
_cell.angle_alpha   90.00
_cell.angle_beta   90.00
_cell.angle_gamma   90.00
#
_symmetry.space_group_name_H-M   'P 1'
#
loop_
_entity.id
_entity.type
_entity.pdbx_description
1 polymer ?
#
loop_
_entity_poly.entity_id
_entity_poly.type
_entity_poly.pdbx_seq_one_letter_code
_entity_poly.pdbx_strand_id
1 'polypeptide(L)'
;MRAALNLKRLQAAYAPYVLLRGDTRTPEFLAMNPASLVPVLDADGVVLTQSQAIIEWLDETHPEPPLLPRDPDGRARVRSLAQMIACEVHPLNNLRVLQYLGAEFGADEAARAKWFRHWVELTFDALETSLAASADTGLCCHGDEPGLADICLYAQVWNNRRFDIATDRWPTIASIVGRLDAIPAFRDAAPDRQPDAG
;
A
#
# COMPACT_ATOMS: atom_id res chain seq x y z
N MET A 1 1.87 5.24 2.33
CA MET A 1 2.48 6.57 2.55
C MET A 1 2.60 6.93 4.04
N ARG A 2 1.51 6.94 4.85
CA ARG A 2 1.62 7.25 6.30
C ARG A 2 2.71 6.47 7.04
N ALA A 3 2.80 5.14 6.80
CA ALA A 3 3.87 4.33 7.40
C ALA A 3 5.28 4.80 6.97
N ALA A 4 5.46 5.25 5.72
CA ALA A 4 6.73 5.82 5.28
C ALA A 4 7.08 7.10 6.03
N LEU A 5 6.15 8.02 6.19
CA LEU A 5 6.34 9.24 6.99
C LEU A 5 6.72 8.90 8.44
N ASN A 6 6.00 7.94 9.05
CA ASN A 6 6.27 7.50 10.41
C ASN A 6 7.66 6.85 10.56
N LEU A 7 8.06 5.99 9.62
CA LEU A 7 9.40 5.38 9.61
C LEU A 7 10.49 6.45 9.49
N LYS A 8 10.28 7.44 8.64
CA LYS A 8 11.17 8.60 8.45
C LYS A 8 11.07 9.63 9.60
N ARG A 9 10.14 9.44 10.55
CA ARG A 9 9.87 10.39 11.65
C ARG A 9 9.50 11.79 11.14
N LEU A 10 8.88 11.86 9.98
CA LEU A 10 8.42 13.10 9.37
C LEU A 10 7.00 13.41 9.80
N GLN A 11 6.75 14.66 10.16
CA GLN A 11 5.41 15.15 10.47
C GLN A 11 4.79 15.76 9.21
N ALA A 12 3.51 15.49 8.98
CA ALA A 12 2.74 16.06 7.91
C ALA A 12 1.36 16.48 8.44
N ALA A 13 0.84 17.58 7.94
CA ALA A 13 -0.56 17.93 8.14
C ALA A 13 -1.43 16.90 7.41
N TYR A 14 -2.39 16.33 8.13
CA TYR A 14 -3.29 15.33 7.56
C TYR A 14 -4.56 15.99 7.05
N ALA A 15 -4.83 15.87 5.75
CA ALA A 15 -6.06 16.31 5.11
C ALA A 15 -6.87 15.08 4.69
N PRO A 16 -8.00 14.78 5.36
CA PRO A 16 -8.84 13.63 5.03
C PRO A 16 -9.64 13.88 3.76
N TYR A 17 -9.75 12.84 2.92
CA TYR A 17 -10.61 12.83 1.72
C TYR A 17 -11.42 11.54 1.72
N VAL A 18 -12.74 11.65 1.84
CA VAL A 18 -13.65 10.50 1.89
C VAL A 18 -14.03 10.08 0.48
N LEU A 19 -13.43 9.00 0.01
CA LEU A 19 -13.58 8.50 -1.36
C LEU A 19 -15.05 8.21 -1.73
N LEU A 20 -15.84 7.68 -0.79
CA LEU A 20 -17.27 7.38 -0.99
C LEU A 20 -18.12 8.64 -1.17
N ARG A 21 -17.70 9.78 -0.64
CA ARG A 21 -18.36 11.07 -0.83
C ARG A 21 -17.95 11.77 -2.14
N GLY A 22 -16.91 11.27 -2.80
CA GLY A 22 -16.38 11.88 -4.02
C GLY A 22 -15.48 13.07 -3.77
N ASP A 23 -14.93 13.24 -2.56
CA ASP A 23 -14.08 14.39 -2.19
C ASP A 23 -12.89 14.58 -3.14
N THR A 24 -12.39 13.48 -3.74
CA THR A 24 -11.32 13.54 -4.74
C THR A 24 -11.75 14.01 -6.12
N ARG A 25 -13.04 14.30 -6.33
CA ARG A 25 -13.60 14.78 -7.61
C ARG A 25 -13.92 16.27 -7.60
N THR A 26 -13.62 16.95 -6.49
CA THR A 26 -13.81 18.42 -6.42
C THR A 26 -12.79 19.14 -7.30
N PRO A 27 -13.11 20.32 -7.85
CA PRO A 27 -12.18 21.11 -8.65
C PRO A 27 -10.84 21.36 -7.94
N GLU A 28 -10.88 21.60 -6.63
CA GLU A 28 -9.71 21.87 -5.80
C GLU A 28 -8.79 20.64 -5.73
N PHE A 29 -9.34 19.44 -5.53
CA PHE A 29 -8.54 18.23 -5.51
C PHE A 29 -8.01 17.89 -6.92
N LEU A 30 -8.82 18.05 -7.95
CA LEU A 30 -8.43 17.79 -9.33
C LEU A 30 -7.31 18.73 -9.81
N ALA A 31 -7.22 19.94 -9.26
CA ALA A 31 -6.11 20.84 -9.52
C ALA A 31 -4.78 20.30 -8.95
N MET A 32 -4.81 19.55 -7.84
CA MET A 32 -3.63 18.89 -7.28
C MET A 32 -3.34 17.55 -7.96
N ASN A 33 -4.38 16.77 -8.22
CA ASN A 33 -4.25 15.45 -8.87
C ASN A 33 -5.39 15.19 -9.85
N PRO A 34 -5.17 15.41 -11.15
CA PRO A 34 -6.17 15.15 -12.19
C PRO A 34 -6.63 13.69 -12.28
N ALA A 35 -5.86 12.73 -11.74
CA ALA A 35 -6.25 11.33 -11.67
C ALA A 35 -7.34 11.03 -10.63
N SER A 36 -7.71 12.02 -9.77
CA SER A 36 -8.72 11.86 -8.71
C SER A 36 -8.39 10.74 -7.71
N LEU A 37 -7.11 10.53 -7.42
CA LEU A 37 -6.61 9.46 -6.55
C LEU A 37 -5.81 10.01 -5.36
N VAL A 38 -5.93 9.34 -4.23
CA VAL A 38 -5.03 9.52 -3.09
C VAL A 38 -3.94 8.43 -3.12
N PRO A 39 -2.76 8.69 -2.55
CA PRO A 39 -2.37 9.89 -1.83
C PRO A 39 -1.88 11.03 -2.74
N VAL A 40 -1.96 12.24 -2.21
CA VAL A 40 -1.22 13.42 -2.69
C VAL A 40 -0.35 13.90 -1.54
N LEU A 41 0.88 14.28 -1.81
CA LEU A 41 1.78 14.95 -0.87
C LEU A 41 2.12 16.33 -1.41
N ASP A 42 1.83 17.37 -0.65
CA ASP A 42 2.38 18.72 -0.87
C ASP A 42 3.62 18.88 0.04
N ALA A 43 4.77 19.03 -0.59
CA ALA A 43 6.03 19.25 0.07
C ALA A 43 6.52 20.68 -0.27
N ASP A 44 6.04 21.66 0.51
CA ASP A 44 6.39 23.08 0.35
C ASP A 44 6.15 23.61 -1.08
N GLY A 45 5.02 23.24 -1.67
CA GLY A 45 4.59 23.65 -3.01
C GLY A 45 5.01 22.68 -4.12
N VAL A 46 5.73 21.60 -3.80
CA VAL A 46 5.97 20.48 -4.72
C VAL A 46 4.88 19.45 -4.51
N VAL A 47 3.91 19.40 -5.41
CA VAL A 47 2.79 18.45 -5.33
C VAL A 47 3.19 17.12 -5.97
N LEU A 48 3.23 16.07 -5.18
CA LEU A 48 3.60 14.73 -5.59
C LEU A 48 2.39 13.80 -5.53
N THR A 49 2.28 12.94 -6.54
CA THR A 49 1.23 11.93 -6.66
C THR A 49 1.85 10.54 -6.85
N GLN A 50 1.04 9.47 -6.73
CA GLN A 50 1.47 8.08 -6.76
C GLN A 50 2.30 7.67 -5.53
N SER A 51 1.74 6.75 -4.74
CA SER A 51 2.31 6.38 -3.44
C SER A 51 3.77 5.91 -3.51
N GLN A 52 4.15 5.14 -4.54
CA GLN A 52 5.53 4.68 -4.69
C GLN A 52 6.48 5.83 -5.03
N ALA A 53 6.10 6.71 -5.96
CA ALA A 53 6.92 7.87 -6.31
C ALA A 53 7.12 8.79 -5.08
N ILE A 54 6.06 9.00 -4.29
CA ILE A 54 6.16 9.78 -3.05
C ILE A 54 7.11 9.10 -2.06
N ILE A 55 7.01 7.79 -1.88
CA ILE A 55 7.85 7.05 -0.92
C ILE A 55 9.32 7.07 -1.36
N GLU A 56 9.60 6.89 -2.65
CA GLU A 56 10.97 6.99 -3.17
C GLU A 56 11.51 8.41 -3.06
N TRP A 57 10.71 9.44 -3.35
CA TRP A 57 11.11 10.83 -3.15
C TRP A 57 11.43 11.12 -1.67
N LEU A 58 10.62 10.59 -0.74
CA LEU A 58 10.92 10.70 0.70
C LEU A 58 12.23 9.98 1.05
N ASP A 59 12.52 8.84 0.43
CA ASP A 59 13.76 8.09 0.67
C ASP A 59 15.00 8.81 0.14
N GLU A 60 14.88 9.48 -0.99
CA GLU A 60 15.96 10.26 -1.61
C GLU A 60 16.23 11.57 -0.87
N THR A 61 15.18 12.25 -0.41
CA THR A 61 15.30 13.54 0.30
C THR A 61 15.59 13.40 1.79
N HIS A 62 15.19 12.27 2.38
CA HIS A 62 15.40 11.91 3.79
C HIS A 62 15.96 10.49 3.86
N PRO A 63 17.26 10.29 3.57
CA PRO A 63 17.82 8.96 3.32
C PRO A 63 17.82 8.02 4.55
N GLU A 64 17.69 8.55 5.76
CA GLU A 64 17.75 7.72 6.97
C GLU A 64 16.40 7.69 7.74
N PRO A 65 15.94 6.51 8.16
CA PRO A 65 16.39 5.18 7.75
C PRO A 65 16.04 4.88 6.28
N PRO A 66 16.85 4.09 5.54
CA PRO A 66 16.58 3.80 4.13
C PRO A 66 15.35 2.90 3.98
N LEU A 67 14.53 3.18 2.97
CA LEU A 67 13.37 2.34 2.60
C LEU A 67 13.68 1.44 1.39
N LEU A 68 14.82 1.66 0.75
CA LEU A 68 15.36 0.82 -0.32
C LEU A 68 16.81 0.44 0.01
N PRO A 69 17.26 -0.78 -0.36
CA PRO A 69 18.66 -1.18 -0.24
C PRO A 69 19.61 -0.24 -0.98
N ARG A 70 20.88 -0.27 -0.63
CA ARG A 70 21.89 0.57 -1.30
C ARG A 70 22.36 -0.02 -2.62
N ASP A 71 22.41 -1.36 -2.71
CA ASP A 71 22.85 -2.06 -3.91
C ASP A 71 21.75 -2.15 -4.97
N PRO A 72 22.11 -2.17 -6.27
CA PRO A 72 21.16 -2.17 -7.38
C PRO A 72 20.24 -3.40 -7.40
N ASP A 73 20.76 -4.58 -7.05
CA ASP A 73 20.00 -5.84 -7.12
C ASP A 73 18.94 -5.91 -6.02
N GLY A 74 19.31 -5.53 -4.80
CA GLY A 74 18.37 -5.39 -3.69
C GLY A 74 17.30 -4.35 -3.97
N ARG A 75 17.66 -3.19 -4.55
CA ARG A 75 16.69 -2.16 -4.99
C ARG A 75 15.71 -2.71 -6.02
N ALA A 76 16.22 -3.43 -7.02
CA ALA A 76 15.37 -4.06 -8.05
C ALA A 76 14.41 -5.07 -7.44
N ARG A 77 14.90 -5.92 -6.53
CA ARG A 77 14.08 -6.91 -5.81
C ARG A 77 12.98 -6.24 -4.98
N VAL A 78 13.33 -5.26 -4.16
CA VAL A 78 12.34 -4.57 -3.31
C VAL A 78 11.28 -3.85 -4.15
N ARG A 79 11.67 -3.20 -5.25
CA ARG A 79 10.72 -2.59 -6.18
C ARG A 79 9.84 -3.64 -6.85
N SER A 80 10.39 -4.78 -7.26
CA SER A 80 9.60 -5.87 -7.85
C SER A 80 8.51 -6.36 -6.89
N LEU A 81 8.84 -6.65 -5.63
CA LEU A 81 7.88 -7.05 -4.61
C LEU A 81 6.81 -5.97 -4.36
N ALA A 82 7.24 -4.70 -4.27
CA ALA A 82 6.31 -3.58 -4.09
C ALA A 82 5.36 -3.41 -5.28
N GLN A 83 5.86 -3.60 -6.51
CA GLN A 83 5.08 -3.46 -7.75
C GLN A 83 4.11 -4.63 -7.96
N MET A 84 4.44 -5.85 -7.55
CA MET A 84 3.46 -6.95 -7.53
C MET A 84 2.19 -6.54 -6.77
N ILE A 85 2.34 -5.74 -5.74
CA ILE A 85 1.18 -5.23 -4.98
C ILE A 85 0.59 -3.99 -5.66
N ALA A 86 1.39 -2.98 -5.93
CA ALA A 86 0.91 -1.68 -6.37
C ALA A 86 0.46 -1.64 -7.84
N CYS A 87 0.92 -2.58 -8.69
CA CYS A 87 0.58 -2.63 -10.10
C CYS A 87 -0.37 -3.80 -10.45
N GLU A 88 -0.35 -4.91 -9.69
CA GLU A 88 -1.11 -6.10 -10.06
C GLU A 88 -2.40 -6.27 -9.24
N VAL A 89 -2.36 -6.15 -7.90
CA VAL A 89 -3.55 -6.38 -7.07
C VAL A 89 -4.24 -5.09 -6.64
N HIS A 90 -3.49 -4.10 -6.19
CA HIS A 90 -4.08 -2.89 -5.59
C HIS A 90 -4.97 -2.09 -6.57
N PRO A 91 -4.56 -1.85 -7.83
CA PRO A 91 -5.39 -1.11 -8.78
C PRO A 91 -6.62 -1.89 -9.23
N LEU A 92 -6.54 -3.21 -9.37
CA LEU A 92 -7.68 -4.06 -9.76
C LEU A 92 -8.74 -4.14 -8.65
N ASN A 93 -8.32 -4.00 -7.40
CA ASN A 93 -9.16 -4.03 -6.20
C ASN A 93 -9.51 -2.63 -5.66
N ASN A 94 -9.19 -1.58 -6.44
CA ASN A 94 -9.53 -0.21 -6.08
C ASN A 94 -11.06 0.01 -6.10
N LEU A 95 -11.54 0.88 -5.20
CA LEU A 95 -12.95 1.22 -5.07
C LEU A 95 -13.60 1.60 -6.42
N ARG A 96 -12.91 2.40 -7.25
CA ARG A 96 -13.41 2.81 -8.58
C ARG A 96 -13.66 1.65 -9.53
N VAL A 97 -12.83 0.60 -9.45
CA VAL A 97 -12.99 -0.62 -10.26
C VAL A 97 -14.19 -1.42 -9.77
N LEU A 98 -14.31 -1.62 -8.46
CA LEU A 98 -15.44 -2.33 -7.88
C LEU A 98 -16.77 -1.61 -8.12
N GLN A 99 -16.78 -0.27 -8.08
CA GLN A 99 -17.94 0.55 -8.44
C GLN A 99 -18.29 0.40 -9.92
N TYR A 100 -17.30 0.44 -10.81
CA TYR A 100 -17.50 0.29 -12.25
C TYR A 100 -18.05 -1.09 -12.60
N LEU A 101 -17.54 -2.17 -11.98
CA LEU A 101 -18.07 -3.52 -12.16
C LEU A 101 -19.55 -3.61 -11.75
N GLY A 102 -19.92 -2.94 -10.66
CA GLY A 102 -21.32 -2.87 -10.25
C GLY A 102 -22.21 -2.08 -11.21
N ALA A 103 -21.76 -0.89 -11.61
CA ALA A 103 -22.55 0.02 -12.45
C ALA A 103 -22.71 -0.48 -13.89
N GLU A 104 -21.62 -0.94 -14.51
CA GLU A 104 -21.61 -1.26 -15.96
C GLU A 104 -21.86 -2.73 -16.25
N PHE A 105 -21.47 -3.63 -15.33
CA PHE A 105 -21.61 -5.08 -15.54
C PHE A 105 -22.63 -5.74 -14.60
N GLY A 106 -23.30 -4.96 -13.76
CA GLY A 106 -24.32 -5.48 -12.85
C GLY A 106 -23.74 -6.43 -11.77
N ALA A 107 -22.44 -6.34 -11.48
CA ALA A 107 -21.81 -7.17 -10.46
C ALA A 107 -22.36 -6.83 -9.08
N ASP A 108 -23.04 -7.78 -8.46
CA ASP A 108 -23.51 -7.68 -7.07
C ASP A 108 -22.34 -7.73 -6.06
N GLU A 109 -22.63 -7.64 -4.79
CA GLU A 109 -21.62 -7.67 -3.74
C GLU A 109 -20.80 -8.96 -3.75
N ALA A 110 -21.46 -10.11 -3.95
CA ALA A 110 -20.80 -11.42 -4.00
C ALA A 110 -19.84 -11.53 -5.20
N ALA A 111 -20.26 -11.05 -6.37
CA ALA A 111 -19.42 -11.03 -7.58
C ALA A 111 -18.20 -10.11 -7.38
N ARG A 112 -18.36 -8.94 -6.78
CA ARG A 112 -17.26 -8.02 -6.46
C ARG A 112 -16.31 -8.59 -5.40
N ALA A 113 -16.83 -9.28 -4.38
CA ALA A 113 -16.00 -9.97 -3.40
C ALA A 113 -15.21 -11.13 -4.03
N LYS A 114 -15.83 -11.88 -4.97
CA LYS A 114 -15.14 -12.92 -5.74
C LYS A 114 -14.03 -12.35 -6.63
N TRP A 115 -14.27 -11.23 -7.30
CA TRP A 115 -13.26 -10.49 -8.05
C TRP A 115 -12.10 -10.09 -7.17
N PHE A 116 -12.39 -9.45 -6.04
CA PHE A 116 -11.37 -8.97 -5.11
C PHE A 116 -10.48 -10.12 -4.61
N ARG A 117 -11.12 -11.20 -4.16
CA ARG A 117 -10.42 -12.40 -3.66
C ARG A 117 -9.54 -13.04 -4.73
N HIS A 118 -10.04 -13.16 -5.96
CA HIS A 118 -9.30 -13.76 -7.07
C HIS A 118 -7.94 -13.05 -7.30
N TRP A 119 -7.94 -11.73 -7.36
CA TRP A 119 -6.71 -10.97 -7.60
C TRP A 119 -5.78 -10.96 -6.38
N VAL A 120 -6.33 -10.97 -5.18
CA VAL A 120 -5.52 -11.13 -3.97
C VAL A 120 -4.83 -12.50 -3.98
N GLU A 121 -5.57 -13.58 -4.15
CA GLU A 121 -5.02 -14.93 -4.10
C GLU A 121 -3.95 -15.14 -5.16
N LEU A 122 -4.21 -14.74 -6.40
CA LEU A 122 -3.25 -14.85 -7.49
C LEU A 122 -1.93 -14.12 -7.19
N THR A 123 -2.01 -12.88 -6.69
CA THR A 123 -0.82 -12.07 -6.41
C THR A 123 -0.10 -12.56 -5.15
N PHE A 124 -0.84 -12.90 -4.10
CA PHE A 124 -0.25 -13.31 -2.82
C PHE A 124 0.37 -14.71 -2.89
N ASP A 125 -0.17 -15.62 -3.72
CA ASP A 125 0.46 -16.94 -3.96
C ASP A 125 1.84 -16.77 -4.65
N ALA A 126 1.94 -15.86 -5.62
CA ALA A 126 3.20 -15.53 -6.28
C ALA A 126 4.18 -14.80 -5.34
N LEU A 127 3.67 -13.86 -4.54
CA LEU A 127 4.46 -13.11 -3.57
C LEU A 127 5.01 -14.02 -2.47
N GLU A 128 4.17 -14.90 -1.91
CA GLU A 128 4.58 -15.91 -0.92
C GLU A 128 5.70 -16.80 -1.47
N THR A 129 5.52 -17.30 -2.69
CA THR A 129 6.53 -18.13 -3.37
C THR A 129 7.86 -17.37 -3.51
N SER A 130 7.80 -16.12 -3.92
CA SER A 130 8.99 -15.26 -4.10
C SER A 130 9.70 -14.95 -2.79
N LEU A 131 8.93 -14.69 -1.73
CA LEU A 131 9.47 -14.42 -0.40
C LEU A 131 10.07 -15.68 0.24
N ALA A 132 9.34 -16.79 0.21
CA ALA A 132 9.77 -18.04 0.83
C ALA A 132 11.02 -18.66 0.16
N ALA A 133 11.21 -18.43 -1.14
CA ALA A 133 12.34 -18.97 -1.90
C ALA A 133 13.63 -18.13 -1.79
N SER A 134 13.58 -16.91 -1.26
CA SER A 134 14.71 -15.99 -1.25
C SER A 134 15.45 -15.96 0.09
N ALA A 135 16.76 -16.09 0.05
CA ALA A 135 17.61 -15.91 1.22
C ALA A 135 17.68 -14.44 1.71
N ASP A 136 17.29 -13.50 0.85
CA ASP A 136 17.21 -12.07 1.20
C ASP A 136 15.95 -11.72 1.99
N THR A 137 14.98 -12.63 2.09
CA THR A 137 13.81 -12.45 2.97
C THR A 137 14.25 -12.71 4.41
N GLY A 138 14.00 -11.74 5.27
CA GLY A 138 14.32 -11.82 6.69
C GLY A 138 13.07 -11.63 7.55
N LEU A 139 13.17 -10.82 8.58
CA LEU A 139 12.02 -10.40 9.39
C LEU A 139 11.04 -9.50 8.59
N CYS A 140 11.52 -8.95 7.47
CA CYS A 140 10.78 -8.13 6.52
C CYS A 140 10.88 -8.71 5.10
N CYS A 141 10.21 -8.12 4.14
CA CYS A 141 10.24 -8.55 2.73
C CYS A 141 11.67 -8.61 2.16
N HIS A 142 12.59 -7.80 2.69
CA HIS A 142 14.00 -7.80 2.36
C HIS A 142 14.82 -7.43 3.60
N GLY A 143 15.60 -8.38 4.13
CA GLY A 143 16.34 -8.21 5.37
C GLY A 143 15.44 -8.08 6.61
N ASP A 144 15.94 -7.43 7.63
CA ASP A 144 15.28 -7.37 8.95
C ASP A 144 14.64 -6.01 9.25
N GLU A 145 14.92 -5.00 8.44
CA GLU A 145 14.35 -3.66 8.59
C GLU A 145 13.26 -3.40 7.54
N PRO A 146 12.17 -2.72 7.94
CA PRO A 146 11.05 -2.50 7.04
C PRO A 146 11.36 -1.47 5.95
N GLY A 147 10.99 -1.79 4.71
CA GLY A 147 11.21 -0.96 3.53
C GLY A 147 9.95 -0.74 2.69
N LEU A 148 10.17 -0.33 1.44
CA LEU A 148 9.10 -0.02 0.47
C LEU A 148 8.16 -1.21 0.25
N ALA A 149 8.70 -2.43 0.11
CA ALA A 149 7.89 -3.62 -0.11
C ALA A 149 6.95 -3.91 1.08
N ASP A 150 7.45 -3.73 2.30
CA ASP A 150 6.67 -3.92 3.54
C ASP A 150 5.55 -2.91 3.67
N ILE A 151 5.79 -1.66 3.28
CA ILE A 151 4.78 -0.60 3.27
C ILE A 151 3.64 -0.96 2.31
N CYS A 152 3.97 -1.47 1.11
CA CYS A 152 2.98 -1.89 0.13
C CYS A 152 2.21 -3.14 0.62
N LEU A 153 2.93 -4.14 1.13
CA LEU A 153 2.34 -5.38 1.66
C LEU A 153 1.35 -5.08 2.79
N TYR A 154 1.77 -4.30 3.77
CA TYR A 154 0.94 -3.95 4.92
C TYR A 154 -0.33 -3.22 4.51
N ALA A 155 -0.22 -2.26 3.58
CA ALA A 155 -1.38 -1.54 3.07
C ALA A 155 -2.38 -2.46 2.35
N GLN A 156 -1.89 -3.45 1.59
CA GLN A 156 -2.76 -4.40 0.90
C GLN A 156 -3.41 -5.37 1.88
N VAL A 157 -2.69 -5.86 2.89
CA VAL A 157 -3.27 -6.73 3.93
C VAL A 157 -4.40 -6.01 4.68
N TRP A 158 -4.25 -4.73 4.98
CA TRP A 158 -5.34 -3.92 5.54
C TRP A 158 -6.54 -3.83 4.60
N ASN A 159 -6.31 -3.66 3.30
CA ASN A 159 -7.39 -3.66 2.31
C ASN A 159 -8.10 -5.02 2.22
N ASN A 160 -7.35 -6.13 2.36
CA ASN A 160 -7.87 -7.49 2.33
C ASN A 160 -8.84 -7.79 3.49
N ARG A 161 -8.63 -7.20 4.68
CA ARG A 161 -9.51 -7.34 5.85
C ARG A 161 -10.96 -6.92 5.57
N ARG A 162 -11.17 -5.98 4.64
CA ARG A 162 -12.52 -5.54 4.22
C ARG A 162 -13.34 -6.63 3.53
N PHE A 163 -12.69 -7.70 3.08
CA PHE A 163 -13.29 -8.84 2.39
C PHE A 163 -13.02 -10.16 3.12
N ASP A 164 -12.71 -10.08 4.41
CA ASP A 164 -12.44 -11.23 5.28
C ASP A 164 -11.39 -12.18 4.69
N ILE A 165 -10.32 -11.62 4.11
CA ILE A 165 -9.20 -12.39 3.59
C ILE A 165 -8.06 -12.31 4.61
N ALA A 166 -7.91 -13.41 5.35
CA ALA A 166 -6.81 -13.60 6.30
C ALA A 166 -5.51 -14.00 5.59
N THR A 167 -4.39 -13.90 6.29
CA THR A 167 -3.06 -14.23 5.77
C THR A 167 -2.62 -15.67 6.05
N ASP A 168 -3.43 -16.48 6.71
CA ASP A 168 -3.07 -17.80 7.26
C ASP A 168 -2.56 -18.79 6.21
N ARG A 169 -3.03 -18.68 4.95
CA ARG A 169 -2.56 -19.53 3.85
C ARG A 169 -1.18 -19.13 3.30
N TRP A 170 -0.62 -17.99 3.72
CA TRP A 170 0.66 -17.45 3.29
C TRP A 170 1.58 -17.25 4.50
N PRO A 171 2.27 -18.29 4.98
CA PRO A 171 2.96 -18.27 6.25
C PRO A 171 4.12 -17.27 6.31
N THR A 172 4.86 -17.04 5.22
CA THR A 172 5.94 -16.04 5.17
C THR A 172 5.35 -14.64 5.26
N ILE A 173 4.31 -14.36 4.47
CA ILE A 173 3.58 -13.08 4.53
C ILE A 173 2.98 -12.87 5.92
N ALA A 174 2.36 -13.88 6.51
CA ALA A 174 1.77 -13.79 7.85
C ALA A 174 2.83 -13.46 8.91
N SER A 175 4.00 -14.08 8.84
CA SER A 175 5.12 -13.79 9.73
C SER A 175 5.61 -12.35 9.61
N ILE A 176 5.82 -11.87 8.38
CA ILE A 176 6.24 -10.49 8.09
C ILE A 176 5.18 -9.50 8.62
N VAL A 177 3.90 -9.72 8.31
CA VAL A 177 2.80 -8.85 8.76
C VAL A 177 2.71 -8.80 10.28
N GLY A 178 2.85 -9.95 10.95
CA GLY A 178 2.90 -10.02 12.42
C GLY A 178 4.05 -9.19 13.00
N ARG A 179 5.21 -9.18 12.35
CA ARG A 179 6.34 -8.33 12.71
C ARG A 179 6.00 -6.85 12.51
N LEU A 180 5.39 -6.49 11.37
CA LEU A 180 5.03 -5.10 11.04
C LEU A 180 3.95 -4.55 11.99
N ASP A 181 2.97 -5.36 12.41
CA ASP A 181 1.94 -4.98 13.39
C ASP A 181 2.55 -4.56 14.75
N ALA A 182 3.71 -5.11 15.11
CA ALA A 182 4.43 -4.74 16.32
C ALA A 182 5.19 -3.40 16.21
N ILE A 183 5.44 -2.90 15.01
CA ILE A 183 6.19 -1.66 14.75
C ILE A 183 5.24 -0.45 14.84
N PRO A 184 5.48 0.52 15.77
CA PRO A 184 4.59 1.67 15.93
C PRO A 184 4.33 2.43 14.63
N ALA A 185 5.33 2.58 13.75
CA ALA A 185 5.21 3.30 12.48
C ALA A 185 4.13 2.70 11.56
N PHE A 186 3.93 1.39 11.58
CA PHE A 186 2.89 0.71 10.82
C PHE A 186 1.55 0.71 11.54
N ARG A 187 1.56 0.33 12.82
CA ARG A 187 0.36 0.28 13.65
C ARG A 187 -0.37 1.63 13.68
N ASP A 188 0.38 2.73 13.87
CA ASP A 188 -0.20 4.06 13.98
C ASP A 188 -0.60 4.65 12.61
N ALA A 189 -0.11 4.06 11.51
CA ALA A 189 -0.54 4.37 10.14
C ALA A 189 -1.82 3.63 9.71
N ALA A 190 -2.32 2.69 10.51
CA ALA A 190 -3.48 1.87 10.19
C ALA A 190 -4.73 2.74 9.96
N PRO A 191 -5.61 2.37 9.00
CA PRO A 191 -6.79 3.18 8.66
C PRO A 191 -7.73 3.44 9.83
N ASP A 192 -7.93 2.46 10.70
CA ASP A 192 -8.80 2.55 11.88
C ASP A 192 -8.26 3.46 13.00
N ARG A 193 -7.03 3.93 12.86
CA ARG A 193 -6.39 4.86 13.82
C ARG A 193 -6.31 6.28 13.30
N GLN A 194 -6.86 6.55 12.13
CA GLN A 194 -6.83 7.89 11.56
C GLN A 194 -8.00 8.75 12.06
N PRO A 195 -7.89 10.09 12.02
CA PRO A 195 -8.96 10.99 12.49
C PRO A 195 -10.28 10.83 11.73
N ASP A 196 -10.25 10.28 10.51
CA ASP A 196 -11.38 10.03 9.63
C ASP A 196 -11.81 8.54 9.62
N ALA A 197 -11.34 7.74 10.58
CA ALA A 197 -11.78 6.38 10.78
C ALA A 197 -13.25 6.39 11.25
N GLY A 198 -14.20 6.00 10.38
CA GLY A 198 -15.62 5.96 10.64
C GLY A 198 -16.37 5.16 9.62
#